data_3b8059bf5f6bf45a95853921305b01e2
#
_entry.id   3b8059bf5f6bf45a95853921305b01e2
#
_cell.length_a   1.000
_cell.length_b   1.000
_cell.length_c   1.000
_cell.angle_alpha   90.00
_cell.angle_beta   90.00
_cell.angle_gamma   90.00
#
_symmetry.space_group_name_H-M   'P 1'
#
loop_
_entity.id
_entity.type
_entity.pdbx_description
1 polymer ?
#
loop_
_entity_poly.entity_id
_entity_poly.type
_entity_poly.pdbx_seq_one_letter_code
_entity_poly.pdbx_strand_id
1 'polypeptide(L)'
;MTTTTEHATAVQKSVTVKADVDHAFKVFTEGFDTWWPRSHHIGKKPLQKAVIEPLAGGRCYGREADGVECQWGTVIAWEPPQRLVIAWHIAPSFQVTDLDRAKSSEVEIRFTPEQNGMTRVDLEHRHLERHGSDFEKLRTSVAGPGGWGGLLQMFGRTANVYHPSVAPLAFIFAGNDSLADRTFLGVPPDDLWKRPTPQTNGMLWIFGHMAVVRARLLAGLGDEFDPGLGDLFGRGATPQEAGAYPSREKISEASREVSRRLFARLAALTDADLSLPAKGPRPHFVQTVGEQIAFIALHDSYHVGQLAYVRKALGLAGVVG
;
A
#
# COMPACT_ATOMS: atom_id res chain seq x y z
N MET A 1 0.89 -4.41 -39.31
CA MET A 1 1.98 -4.79 -38.38
C MET A 1 2.29 -3.62 -37.45
N THR A 2 1.43 -3.36 -36.43
CA THR A 2 1.54 -2.18 -35.53
C THR A 2 1.22 -2.52 -34.07
N THR A 3 1.37 -3.78 -33.67
CA THR A 3 0.93 -4.23 -32.32
C THR A 3 2.06 -4.44 -31.31
N THR A 4 3.32 -4.26 -31.69
CA THR A 4 4.45 -4.63 -30.81
C THR A 4 5.05 -3.46 -30.02
N THR A 5 4.77 -2.21 -30.39
CA THR A 5 5.37 -1.03 -29.76
C THR A 5 4.53 -0.47 -28.60
N GLU A 6 3.22 -0.69 -28.61
CA GLU A 6 2.28 -0.15 -27.59
C GLU A 6 2.45 -0.78 -26.21
N HIS A 7 2.86 -2.06 -26.12
CA HIS A 7 3.06 -2.73 -24.83
C HIS A 7 4.40 -2.40 -24.15
N ALA A 8 5.36 -1.85 -24.88
CA ALA A 8 6.70 -1.60 -24.33
C ALA A 8 6.74 -0.44 -23.31
N THR A 9 5.77 0.47 -23.36
CA THR A 9 5.70 1.65 -22.47
C THR A 9 4.65 1.53 -21.36
N ALA A 10 3.74 0.55 -21.44
CA ALA A 10 2.67 0.36 -20.46
C ALA A 10 3.20 -0.07 -19.08
N VAL A 11 2.53 0.39 -18.02
CA VAL A 11 2.76 -0.06 -16.64
C VAL A 11 1.63 -0.99 -16.24
N GLN A 12 1.97 -2.25 -15.97
CA GLN A 12 1.01 -3.27 -15.55
C GLN A 12 1.25 -3.67 -14.10
N LYS A 13 0.17 -3.77 -13.32
CA LYS A 13 0.16 -4.23 -11.93
C LYS A 13 -1.10 -5.06 -11.68
N SER A 14 -1.04 -5.96 -10.72
CA SER A 14 -2.19 -6.76 -10.32
C SER A 14 -2.24 -6.96 -8.82
N VAL A 15 -3.44 -7.24 -8.32
CA VAL A 15 -3.69 -7.68 -6.94
C VAL A 15 -4.85 -8.67 -6.95
N THR A 16 -4.81 -9.69 -6.09
CA THR A 16 -5.96 -10.56 -5.84
C THR A 16 -6.53 -10.24 -4.47
N VAL A 17 -7.86 -10.10 -4.40
CA VAL A 17 -8.60 -9.74 -3.19
C VAL A 17 -9.56 -10.86 -2.78
N LYS A 18 -9.79 -11.05 -1.48
CA LYS A 18 -10.82 -11.94 -0.93
C LYS A 18 -12.16 -11.22 -0.93
N ALA A 19 -12.76 -11.15 -2.09
CA ALA A 19 -14.07 -10.53 -2.33
C ALA A 19 -14.62 -11.06 -3.65
N ASP A 20 -15.94 -11.08 -3.79
CA ASP A 20 -16.55 -11.30 -5.10
C ASP A 20 -16.30 -10.10 -6.04
N VAL A 21 -16.56 -10.30 -7.32
CA VAL A 21 -16.26 -9.32 -8.36
C VAL A 21 -17.09 -8.04 -8.21
N ASP A 22 -18.34 -8.16 -7.77
CA ASP A 22 -19.23 -7.01 -7.55
C ASP A 22 -18.73 -6.13 -6.41
N HIS A 23 -18.36 -6.75 -5.28
CA HIS A 23 -17.78 -6.04 -4.14
C HIS A 23 -16.44 -5.39 -4.50
N ALA A 24 -15.54 -6.13 -5.16
CA ALA A 24 -14.25 -5.59 -5.57
C ALA A 24 -14.42 -4.37 -6.50
N PHE A 25 -15.32 -4.45 -7.49
CA PHE A 25 -15.61 -3.34 -8.39
C PHE A 25 -16.18 -2.13 -7.65
N LYS A 26 -17.17 -2.34 -6.77
CA LYS A 26 -17.77 -1.26 -5.98
C LYS A 26 -16.77 -0.57 -5.07
N VAL A 27 -15.93 -1.32 -4.37
CA VAL A 27 -14.89 -0.71 -3.52
C VAL A 27 -13.88 0.07 -4.36
N PHE A 28 -13.49 -0.45 -5.54
CA PHE A 28 -12.56 0.26 -6.41
C PHE A 28 -13.13 1.59 -6.91
N THR A 29 -14.41 1.63 -7.22
CA THR A 29 -15.10 2.72 -7.91
C THR A 29 -15.90 3.61 -6.95
N GLU A 30 -17.06 3.18 -6.51
CA GLU A 30 -17.94 3.94 -5.61
C GLU A 30 -17.28 4.20 -4.25
N GLY A 31 -16.48 3.21 -3.78
CA GLY A 31 -15.66 3.30 -2.57
C GLY A 31 -14.29 3.96 -2.77
N PHE A 32 -14.00 4.59 -3.91
CA PHE A 32 -12.69 5.14 -4.26
C PHE A 32 -12.08 6.01 -3.16
N ASP A 33 -12.89 6.84 -2.53
CA ASP A 33 -12.50 7.72 -1.42
C ASP A 33 -11.98 6.97 -0.17
N THR A 34 -12.37 5.72 0.02
CA THR A 34 -12.04 4.95 1.23
C THR A 34 -10.63 4.36 1.21
N TRP A 35 -10.05 4.19 0.02
CA TRP A 35 -8.73 3.59 -0.13
C TRP A 35 -7.72 4.50 -0.85
N TRP A 36 -8.17 5.55 -1.55
CA TRP A 36 -7.27 6.49 -2.23
C TRP A 36 -6.52 7.35 -1.21
N PRO A 37 -5.17 7.42 -1.27
CA PRO A 37 -4.40 8.15 -0.26
C PRO A 37 -4.61 9.66 -0.36
N ARG A 38 -4.81 10.31 0.78
CA ARG A 38 -5.01 11.77 0.85
C ARG A 38 -3.83 12.59 0.33
N SER A 39 -2.64 12.01 0.32
CA SER A 39 -1.43 12.63 -0.25
C SER A 39 -1.39 12.61 -1.78
N HIS A 40 -2.24 11.80 -2.45
CA HIS A 40 -2.29 11.68 -3.91
C HIS A 40 -3.38 12.59 -4.47
N HIS A 41 -3.11 13.88 -4.55
CA HIS A 41 -3.99 14.89 -5.15
C HIS A 41 -3.18 15.95 -5.89
N ILE A 42 -3.81 16.62 -6.85
CA ILE A 42 -3.22 17.66 -7.69
C ILE A 42 -3.68 19.06 -7.30
N GLY A 43 -4.62 19.16 -6.38
CA GLY A 43 -5.12 20.42 -5.87
C GLY A 43 -4.13 21.11 -4.92
N LYS A 44 -4.43 22.37 -4.58
CA LYS A 44 -3.57 23.22 -3.72
C LYS A 44 -3.89 23.06 -2.23
N LYS A 45 -5.07 22.56 -1.91
CA LYS A 45 -5.56 22.36 -0.54
C LYS A 45 -5.66 20.87 -0.21
N PRO A 46 -5.74 20.47 1.05
CA PRO A 46 -5.92 19.07 1.43
C PRO A 46 -7.12 18.42 0.74
N LEU A 47 -6.93 17.20 0.25
CA LEU A 47 -7.99 16.39 -0.36
C LEU A 47 -9.03 16.03 0.70
N GLN A 48 -10.28 16.48 0.50
CA GLN A 48 -11.42 16.11 1.33
C GLN A 48 -12.10 14.84 0.84
N LYS A 49 -12.30 14.72 -0.50
CA LYS A 49 -12.97 13.58 -1.13
C LYS A 49 -12.38 13.27 -2.50
N ALA A 50 -12.21 11.99 -2.82
CA ALA A 50 -11.84 11.50 -4.14
C ALA A 50 -13.04 10.80 -4.79
N VAL A 51 -13.36 11.11 -6.05
CA VAL A 51 -14.60 10.67 -6.71
C VAL A 51 -14.30 10.16 -8.10
N ILE A 52 -14.93 9.03 -8.46
CA ILE A 52 -15.13 8.55 -9.84
C ILE A 52 -16.64 8.52 -10.08
N GLU A 53 -17.14 9.32 -11.02
CA GLU A 53 -18.57 9.32 -11.37
C GLU A 53 -18.92 8.03 -12.14
N PRO A 54 -20.01 7.30 -11.75
CA PRO A 54 -20.24 5.93 -12.19
C PRO A 54 -20.93 5.85 -13.56
N LEU A 55 -20.37 6.46 -14.60
CA LEU A 55 -20.89 6.40 -15.97
C LEU A 55 -19.79 6.75 -16.98
N ALA A 56 -19.96 6.28 -18.23
CA ALA A 56 -19.10 6.72 -19.33
C ALA A 56 -19.29 8.23 -19.59
N GLY A 57 -18.16 8.95 -19.74
CA GLY A 57 -18.13 10.41 -19.78
C GLY A 57 -18.10 11.06 -18.39
N GLY A 58 -18.24 10.31 -17.32
CA GLY A 58 -18.16 10.79 -15.93
C GLY A 58 -16.78 11.32 -15.58
N ARG A 59 -16.74 12.26 -14.63
CA ARG A 59 -15.50 12.89 -14.17
C ARG A 59 -14.82 12.04 -13.10
N CYS A 60 -13.49 12.07 -13.10
CA CYS A 60 -12.67 11.63 -11.97
C CYS A 60 -12.04 12.87 -11.36
N TYR A 61 -12.34 13.17 -10.10
CA TYR A 61 -11.88 14.41 -9.47
C TYR A 61 -11.60 14.26 -7.96
N GLY A 62 -10.76 15.17 -7.47
CA GLY A 62 -10.59 15.43 -6.05
C GLY A 62 -11.34 16.68 -5.64
N ARG A 63 -12.08 16.63 -4.52
CA ARG A 63 -12.65 17.82 -3.88
C ARG A 63 -11.75 18.23 -2.73
N GLU A 64 -11.33 19.48 -2.75
CA GLU A 64 -10.49 20.07 -1.72
C GLU A 64 -11.31 20.50 -0.49
N ALA A 65 -10.63 20.82 0.61
CA ALA A 65 -11.27 21.24 1.88
C ALA A 65 -12.08 22.55 1.77
N ASP A 66 -11.80 23.39 0.78
CA ASP A 66 -12.57 24.62 0.46
C ASP A 66 -13.69 24.39 -0.56
N GLY A 67 -13.93 23.15 -0.97
CA GLY A 67 -14.97 22.76 -1.91
C GLY A 67 -14.57 22.83 -3.38
N VAL A 68 -13.35 23.29 -3.72
CA VAL A 68 -12.84 23.32 -5.10
C VAL A 68 -12.66 21.90 -5.62
N GLU A 69 -13.10 21.63 -6.86
CA GLU A 69 -12.96 20.35 -7.53
C GLU A 69 -11.83 20.42 -8.56
N CYS A 70 -10.89 19.47 -8.46
CA CYS A 70 -9.79 19.30 -9.38
C CYS A 70 -10.00 18.02 -10.17
N GLN A 71 -10.49 18.14 -11.43
CA GLN A 71 -10.68 16.99 -12.32
C GLN A 71 -9.32 16.49 -12.81
N TRP A 72 -9.05 15.21 -12.61
CA TRP A 72 -7.81 14.56 -13.02
C TRP A 72 -8.00 13.45 -14.05
N GLY A 73 -9.25 13.06 -14.34
CA GLY A 73 -9.56 12.03 -15.31
C GLY A 73 -10.99 12.11 -15.82
N THR A 74 -11.28 11.31 -16.84
CA THR A 74 -12.62 11.11 -17.40
C THR A 74 -12.85 9.63 -17.65
N VAL A 75 -13.97 9.09 -17.22
CA VAL A 75 -14.35 7.70 -17.45
C VAL A 75 -14.59 7.48 -18.94
N ILE A 76 -13.82 6.58 -19.57
CA ILE A 76 -13.98 6.18 -20.97
C ILE A 76 -14.98 5.04 -21.11
N ALA A 77 -14.83 4.02 -20.25
CA ALA A 77 -15.71 2.87 -20.22
C ALA A 77 -16.09 2.55 -18.76
N TRP A 78 -17.37 2.27 -18.56
CA TRP A 78 -17.95 1.86 -17.29
C TRP A 78 -18.74 0.58 -17.52
N GLU A 79 -18.14 -0.57 -17.22
CA GLU A 79 -18.68 -1.90 -17.51
C GLU A 79 -18.70 -2.76 -16.25
N PRO A 80 -19.58 -2.45 -15.29
CA PRO A 80 -19.64 -3.20 -14.03
C PRO A 80 -20.11 -4.65 -14.25
N PRO A 81 -19.59 -5.62 -13.49
CA PRO A 81 -18.53 -5.46 -12.51
C PRO A 81 -17.14 -5.82 -13.09
N GLN A 82 -16.97 -5.86 -14.42
CA GLN A 82 -15.78 -6.44 -15.05
C GLN A 82 -14.71 -5.40 -15.42
N ARG A 83 -15.10 -4.15 -15.77
CA ARG A 83 -14.13 -3.25 -16.40
C ARG A 83 -14.43 -1.76 -16.17
N LEU A 84 -13.35 -1.01 -15.91
CA LEU A 84 -13.31 0.44 -15.88
C LEU A 84 -12.15 0.92 -16.75
N VAL A 85 -12.36 1.96 -17.57
CA VAL A 85 -11.28 2.65 -18.29
C VAL A 85 -11.39 4.15 -18.03
N ILE A 86 -10.27 4.77 -17.67
CA ILE A 86 -10.15 6.20 -17.35
C ILE A 86 -9.15 6.85 -18.29
N ALA A 87 -9.52 7.96 -18.94
CA ALA A 87 -8.55 8.90 -19.50
C ALA A 87 -7.84 9.62 -18.35
N TRP A 88 -6.53 9.49 -18.30
CA TRP A 88 -5.69 10.06 -17.25
C TRP A 88 -5.08 11.38 -17.75
N HIS A 89 -5.52 12.49 -17.16
CA HIS A 89 -5.17 13.86 -17.60
C HIS A 89 -3.95 14.44 -16.87
N ILE A 90 -3.40 13.73 -15.88
CA ILE A 90 -2.24 14.23 -15.11
C ILE A 90 -0.98 14.08 -15.95
N ALA A 91 -0.36 15.22 -16.27
CA ALA A 91 0.87 15.32 -17.05
C ALA A 91 2.12 14.92 -16.20
N PRO A 92 3.31 14.77 -16.81
CA PRO A 92 4.58 14.53 -16.10
C PRO A 92 4.97 15.59 -15.05
N SER A 93 4.34 16.78 -15.12
CA SER A 93 4.45 17.83 -14.10
C SER A 93 3.61 17.59 -12.85
N PHE A 94 2.83 16.49 -12.80
CA PHE A 94 1.80 16.22 -11.79
C PHE A 94 0.71 17.29 -11.68
N GLN A 95 0.45 17.97 -12.80
CA GLN A 95 -0.64 18.91 -12.96
C GLN A 95 -1.53 18.48 -14.12
N VAL A 96 -2.79 18.89 -14.11
CA VAL A 96 -3.68 18.78 -15.27
C VAL A 96 -3.56 20.05 -16.08
N THR A 97 -3.07 19.92 -17.31
CA THR A 97 -2.88 21.05 -18.24
C THR A 97 -3.94 21.08 -19.33
N ASP A 98 -4.56 19.92 -19.61
CA ASP A 98 -5.53 19.74 -20.67
C ASP A 98 -6.44 18.54 -20.34
N LEU A 99 -7.70 18.61 -20.75
CA LEU A 99 -8.66 17.50 -20.65
C LEU A 99 -8.87 16.79 -22.00
N ASP A 100 -8.07 17.12 -23.00
CA ASP A 100 -8.12 16.48 -24.32
C ASP A 100 -7.70 15.01 -24.21
N ARG A 101 -8.63 14.14 -24.58
CA ARG A 101 -8.43 12.69 -24.58
C ARG A 101 -7.26 12.26 -25.48
N ALA A 102 -7.00 12.97 -26.58
CA ALA A 102 -5.91 12.64 -27.49
C ALA A 102 -4.52 12.85 -26.87
N LYS A 103 -4.45 13.70 -25.84
CA LYS A 103 -3.22 14.00 -25.07
C LYS A 103 -3.15 13.27 -23.73
N SER A 104 -4.12 12.43 -23.42
CA SER A 104 -4.25 11.71 -22.16
C SER A 104 -3.81 10.26 -22.31
N SER A 105 -3.15 9.72 -21.29
CA SER A 105 -2.94 8.29 -21.19
C SER A 105 -4.21 7.59 -20.72
N GLU A 106 -4.21 6.27 -20.72
CA GLU A 106 -5.38 5.49 -20.33
C GLU A 106 -5.02 4.52 -19.20
N VAL A 107 -5.89 4.46 -18.19
CA VAL A 107 -5.80 3.48 -17.12
C VAL A 107 -6.98 2.53 -17.26
N GLU A 108 -6.70 1.28 -17.59
CA GLU A 108 -7.67 0.22 -17.65
C GLU A 108 -7.58 -0.66 -16.43
N ILE A 109 -8.71 -0.98 -15.82
CA ILE A 109 -8.82 -1.88 -14.68
C ILE A 109 -9.80 -2.99 -15.05
N ARG A 110 -9.34 -4.25 -14.92
CA ARG A 110 -10.13 -5.45 -15.17
C ARG A 110 -10.29 -6.25 -13.89
N PHE A 111 -11.50 -6.73 -13.65
CA PHE A 111 -11.86 -7.53 -12.50
C PHE A 111 -12.26 -8.93 -12.99
N THR A 112 -11.48 -9.92 -12.61
CA THR A 112 -11.68 -11.32 -13.03
C THR A 112 -11.98 -12.18 -11.80
N PRO A 113 -13.17 -12.79 -11.73
CA PRO A 113 -13.46 -13.71 -10.63
C PRO A 113 -12.54 -14.93 -10.69
N GLU A 114 -12.03 -15.32 -9.54
CA GLU A 114 -11.20 -16.51 -9.34
C GLU A 114 -11.89 -17.50 -8.38
N GLN A 115 -11.28 -18.66 -8.17
CA GLN A 115 -11.82 -19.66 -7.25
C GLN A 115 -11.88 -19.14 -5.80
N ASN A 116 -12.70 -19.79 -4.97
CA ASN A 116 -12.81 -19.53 -3.53
C ASN A 116 -13.27 -18.10 -3.16
N GLY A 117 -14.08 -17.44 -4.00
CA GLY A 117 -14.58 -16.09 -3.76
C GLY A 117 -13.47 -15.04 -3.77
N MET A 118 -12.46 -15.26 -4.59
CA MET A 118 -11.40 -14.30 -4.86
C MET A 118 -11.71 -13.53 -6.15
N THR A 119 -11.18 -12.33 -6.26
CA THR A 119 -11.17 -11.54 -7.51
C THR A 119 -9.76 -11.06 -7.80
N ARG A 120 -9.28 -11.33 -8.99
CA ARG A 120 -8.06 -10.74 -9.52
C ARG A 120 -8.39 -9.40 -10.16
N VAL A 121 -7.63 -8.38 -9.82
CA VAL A 121 -7.73 -7.02 -10.35
C VAL A 121 -6.44 -6.70 -11.08
N ASP A 122 -6.52 -6.56 -12.40
CA ASP A 122 -5.41 -6.19 -13.27
C ASP A 122 -5.56 -4.72 -13.66
N LEU A 123 -4.50 -3.95 -13.51
CA LEU A 123 -4.42 -2.56 -13.91
C LEU A 123 -3.34 -2.39 -14.98
N GLU A 124 -3.71 -1.76 -16.09
CA GLU A 124 -2.79 -1.33 -17.14
C GLU A 124 -2.88 0.18 -17.35
N HIS A 125 -1.76 0.88 -17.18
CA HIS A 125 -1.62 2.29 -17.54
C HIS A 125 -0.83 2.36 -18.85
N ARG A 126 -1.51 2.69 -19.94
CA ARG A 126 -0.99 2.67 -21.33
C ARG A 126 -1.06 4.03 -22.00
N HIS A 127 -0.45 4.17 -23.16
CA HIS A 127 -0.39 5.41 -23.94
C HIS A 127 0.22 6.59 -23.21
N LEU A 128 1.20 6.32 -22.34
CA LEU A 128 1.90 7.33 -21.57
C LEU A 128 2.64 8.33 -22.47
N GLU A 129 3.09 7.91 -23.65
CA GLU A 129 3.74 8.73 -24.66
C GLU A 129 2.90 9.91 -25.16
N ARG A 130 1.56 9.85 -25.01
CA ARG A 130 0.65 10.97 -25.36
C ARG A 130 0.90 12.22 -24.52
N HIS A 131 1.57 12.08 -23.36
CA HIS A 131 1.98 13.21 -22.51
C HIS A 131 3.25 13.93 -23.00
N GLY A 132 3.76 13.60 -24.19
CA GLY A 132 4.93 14.27 -24.80
C GLY A 132 6.27 13.70 -24.38
N SER A 133 7.35 14.43 -24.65
CA SER A 133 8.72 13.94 -24.48
C SER A 133 9.10 13.53 -23.05
N ASP A 134 8.46 14.10 -22.05
CA ASP A 134 8.76 13.89 -20.63
C ASP A 134 7.97 12.72 -20.00
N PHE A 135 7.21 11.94 -20.80
CA PHE A 135 6.35 10.85 -20.30
C PHE A 135 7.08 9.81 -19.45
N GLU A 136 8.39 9.62 -19.65
CA GLU A 136 9.20 8.68 -18.86
C GLU A 136 9.25 9.05 -17.36
N LYS A 137 9.14 10.33 -17.02
CA LYS A 137 9.03 10.78 -15.61
C LYS A 137 7.73 10.27 -14.99
N LEU A 138 6.61 10.41 -15.72
CA LEU A 138 5.31 9.90 -15.28
C LEU A 138 5.35 8.37 -15.19
N ARG A 139 5.86 7.69 -16.23
CA ARG A 139 5.99 6.22 -16.25
C ARG A 139 6.78 5.70 -15.05
N THR A 140 7.93 6.29 -14.77
CA THR A 140 8.77 5.92 -13.61
C THR A 140 8.03 6.12 -12.28
N SER A 141 7.30 7.22 -12.14
CA SER A 141 6.53 7.51 -10.92
C SER A 141 5.39 6.53 -10.71
N VAL A 142 4.56 6.29 -11.73
CA VAL A 142 3.41 5.37 -11.60
C VAL A 142 3.81 3.88 -11.52
N ALA A 143 4.99 3.52 -12.03
CA ALA A 143 5.58 2.19 -11.87
C ALA A 143 6.26 2.00 -10.52
N GLY A 144 6.68 3.08 -9.86
CA GLY A 144 7.45 3.10 -8.63
C GLY A 144 6.68 2.61 -7.41
N PRO A 145 7.35 2.53 -6.25
CA PRO A 145 6.76 1.98 -5.03
C PRO A 145 5.51 2.71 -4.52
N GLY A 146 5.45 4.03 -4.69
CA GLY A 146 4.27 4.85 -4.35
C GLY A 146 3.23 4.95 -5.47
N GLY A 147 3.50 4.34 -6.65
CA GLY A 147 2.58 4.32 -7.79
C GLY A 147 1.55 3.20 -7.70
N TRP A 148 1.14 2.65 -8.86
CA TRP A 148 0.05 1.69 -8.94
C TRP A 148 0.22 0.45 -8.07
N GLY A 149 1.45 -0.03 -7.88
CA GLY A 149 1.69 -1.18 -6.99
C GLY A 149 1.28 -0.91 -5.54
N GLY A 150 1.68 0.24 -4.99
CA GLY A 150 1.29 0.67 -3.64
C GLY A 150 -0.21 0.99 -3.54
N LEU A 151 -0.77 1.65 -4.55
CA LEU A 151 -2.20 1.99 -4.61
C LEU A 151 -3.09 0.75 -4.64
N LEU A 152 -2.76 -0.25 -5.47
CA LEU A 152 -3.50 -1.52 -5.49
C LEU A 152 -3.40 -2.31 -4.18
N GLN A 153 -2.30 -2.18 -3.43
CA GLN A 153 -2.22 -2.77 -2.09
C GLN A 153 -3.20 -2.08 -1.12
N MET A 154 -3.31 -0.74 -1.17
CA MET A 154 -4.27 0.00 -0.34
C MET A 154 -5.71 -0.38 -0.70
N PHE A 155 -6.03 -0.45 -1.98
CA PHE A 155 -7.31 -0.99 -2.46
C PHE A 155 -7.55 -2.41 -1.94
N GLY A 156 -6.59 -3.32 -2.09
CA GLY A 156 -6.72 -4.71 -1.65
C GLY A 156 -7.00 -4.85 -0.15
N ARG A 157 -6.38 -4.02 0.68
CA ARG A 157 -6.65 -3.97 2.12
C ARG A 157 -8.12 -3.60 2.41
N THR A 158 -8.68 -2.67 1.65
CA THR A 158 -10.06 -2.19 1.81
C THR A 158 -11.08 -3.15 1.21
N ALA A 159 -10.76 -3.76 0.07
CA ALA A 159 -11.65 -4.67 -0.65
C ALA A 159 -11.74 -6.08 -0.03
N ASN A 160 -10.72 -6.51 0.73
CA ASN A 160 -10.75 -7.81 1.39
C ASN A 160 -11.89 -7.90 2.41
N VAL A 161 -12.68 -8.94 2.31
CA VAL A 161 -13.68 -9.29 3.31
C VAL A 161 -13.04 -10.18 4.38
N TYR A 162 -12.79 -9.58 5.54
CA TYR A 162 -12.21 -10.28 6.68
C TYR A 162 -13.29 -10.94 7.54
N HIS A 163 -12.93 -12.07 8.16
CA HIS A 163 -13.75 -12.63 9.23
C HIS A 163 -13.95 -11.59 10.35
N PRO A 164 -15.15 -11.49 10.98
CA PRO A 164 -15.41 -10.46 12.00
C PRO A 164 -14.39 -10.41 13.14
N SER A 165 -13.86 -11.56 13.56
CA SER A 165 -12.83 -11.64 14.61
C SER A 165 -11.44 -11.14 14.13
N VAL A 166 -11.18 -11.08 12.83
CA VAL A 166 -9.91 -10.66 12.23
C VAL A 166 -9.96 -9.21 11.76
N ALA A 167 -11.13 -8.71 11.35
CA ALA A 167 -11.30 -7.38 10.79
C ALA A 167 -10.70 -6.24 11.67
N PRO A 168 -10.90 -6.20 13.02
CA PRO A 168 -10.27 -5.19 13.87
C PRO A 168 -8.74 -5.26 13.85
N LEU A 169 -8.18 -6.47 13.80
CA LEU A 169 -6.73 -6.68 13.77
C LEU A 169 -6.13 -6.26 12.43
N ALA A 170 -6.79 -6.58 11.33
CA ALA A 170 -6.41 -6.11 10.00
C ALA A 170 -6.43 -4.57 9.92
N PHE A 171 -7.43 -3.91 10.52
CA PHE A 171 -7.50 -2.45 10.64
C PHE A 171 -6.28 -1.88 11.41
N ILE A 172 -5.89 -2.51 12.53
CA ILE A 172 -4.72 -2.07 13.31
C ILE A 172 -3.44 -2.22 12.47
N PHE A 173 -3.23 -3.34 11.77
CA PHE A 173 -2.07 -3.51 10.90
C PHE A 173 -2.03 -2.45 9.79
N ALA A 174 -3.16 -2.16 9.14
CA ALA A 174 -3.25 -1.13 8.11
C ALA A 174 -2.94 0.27 8.66
N GLY A 175 -3.45 0.60 9.83
CA GLY A 175 -3.15 1.83 10.56
C GLY A 175 -1.66 1.95 10.89
N ASN A 176 -1.06 0.88 11.38
CA ASN A 176 0.37 0.82 11.69
C ASN A 176 1.24 1.03 10.44
N ASP A 177 0.89 0.42 9.29
CA ASP A 177 1.59 0.66 8.03
C ASP A 177 1.52 2.13 7.62
N SER A 178 0.32 2.72 7.63
CA SER A 178 0.13 4.13 7.28
C SER A 178 0.89 5.08 8.20
N LEU A 179 0.87 4.83 9.51
CA LEU A 179 1.60 5.63 10.49
C LEU A 179 3.11 5.47 10.35
N ALA A 180 3.60 4.24 10.14
CA ALA A 180 5.02 3.99 9.90
C ALA A 180 5.52 4.76 8.66
N ASP A 181 4.83 4.68 7.53
CA ASP A 181 5.19 5.41 6.31
C ASP A 181 5.26 6.93 6.57
N ARG A 182 4.30 7.48 7.31
CA ARG A 182 4.28 8.91 7.67
C ARG A 182 5.47 9.32 8.53
N THR A 183 5.99 8.42 9.39
CA THR A 183 7.16 8.74 10.23
C THR A 183 8.42 8.99 9.41
N PHE A 184 8.52 8.45 8.19
CA PHE A 184 9.66 8.63 7.30
C PHE A 184 9.61 9.90 6.45
N LEU A 185 8.48 10.61 6.40
CA LEU A 185 8.33 11.82 5.58
C LEU A 185 9.29 12.93 6.04
N GLY A 186 10.13 13.40 5.11
CA GLY A 186 11.08 14.49 5.36
C GLY A 186 12.26 14.12 6.28
N VAL A 187 12.47 12.84 6.59
CA VAL A 187 13.67 12.40 7.31
C VAL A 187 14.85 12.35 6.32
N PRO A 188 15.95 13.07 6.58
CA PRO A 188 17.15 13.00 5.77
C PRO A 188 17.70 11.56 5.72
N PRO A 189 18.24 11.09 4.57
CA PRO A 189 18.78 9.73 4.45
C PRO A 189 19.81 9.38 5.52
N ASP A 190 20.71 10.30 5.86
CA ASP A 190 21.75 10.10 6.87
C ASP A 190 21.21 9.97 8.30
N ASP A 191 19.98 10.41 8.54
CA ASP A 191 19.33 10.36 9.85
C ASP A 191 18.57 9.05 10.10
N LEU A 192 18.34 8.27 9.07
CA LEU A 192 17.50 7.06 9.15
C LEU A 192 18.09 5.97 10.05
N TRP A 193 19.41 5.92 10.19
CA TRP A 193 20.13 5.00 11.07
C TRP A 193 20.52 5.62 12.42
N LYS A 194 20.36 6.94 12.57
CA LYS A 194 20.70 7.63 13.83
C LYS A 194 19.90 7.06 14.99
N ARG A 195 20.62 6.83 16.08
CA ARG A 195 20.07 6.34 17.34
C ARG A 195 19.98 7.53 18.32
N PRO A 196 18.80 7.86 18.85
CA PRO A 196 18.67 8.96 19.82
C PRO A 196 19.59 8.81 21.04
N THR A 197 19.77 7.55 21.50
CA THR A 197 20.74 7.20 22.53
C THR A 197 21.44 5.88 22.16
N PRO A 198 22.58 5.53 22.76
CA PRO A 198 23.25 4.25 22.52
C PRO A 198 22.37 3.01 22.76
N GLN A 199 21.34 3.13 23.61
CA GLN A 199 20.43 2.04 23.98
C GLN A 199 19.19 1.96 23.10
N THR A 200 18.97 2.92 22.21
CA THR A 200 17.81 2.94 21.30
C THR A 200 18.19 2.45 19.89
N ASN A 201 17.20 2.10 19.07
CA ASN A 201 17.40 1.75 17.69
C ASN A 201 17.07 2.92 16.77
N GLY A 202 17.71 2.97 15.60
CA GLY A 202 17.36 3.89 14.52
C GLY A 202 16.07 3.48 13.79
N MET A 203 15.51 4.42 13.04
CA MET A 203 14.21 4.22 12.37
C MET A 203 14.21 3.03 11.42
N LEU A 204 15.24 2.87 10.57
CA LEU A 204 15.30 1.76 9.62
C LEU A 204 15.48 0.40 10.31
N TRP A 205 16.19 0.37 11.45
CA TRP A 205 16.27 -0.87 12.21
C TRP A 205 14.90 -1.28 12.77
N ILE A 206 14.16 -0.33 13.37
CA ILE A 206 12.82 -0.59 13.91
C ILE A 206 11.88 -1.09 12.77
N PHE A 207 11.93 -0.46 11.61
CA PHE A 207 11.09 -0.81 10.48
C PHE A 207 11.42 -2.20 9.91
N GLY A 208 12.71 -2.52 9.76
CA GLY A 208 13.15 -3.86 9.35
C GLY A 208 12.79 -4.93 10.38
N HIS A 209 12.88 -4.60 11.70
CA HIS A 209 12.44 -5.50 12.76
C HIS A 209 10.95 -5.84 12.67
N MET A 210 10.09 -4.86 12.42
CA MET A 210 8.66 -5.09 12.21
C MET A 210 8.43 -6.06 11.03
N ALA A 211 9.13 -5.88 9.91
CA ALA A 211 9.03 -6.78 8.75
C ALA A 211 9.43 -8.22 9.09
N VAL A 212 10.56 -8.41 9.80
CA VAL A 212 11.02 -9.75 10.22
C VAL A 212 10.03 -10.42 11.18
N VAL A 213 9.47 -9.67 12.13
CA VAL A 213 8.49 -10.22 13.08
C VAL A 213 7.19 -10.62 12.38
N ARG A 214 6.72 -9.81 11.44
CA ARG A 214 5.54 -10.17 10.60
C ARG A 214 5.81 -11.38 9.71
N ALA A 215 7.01 -11.53 9.14
CA ALA A 215 7.37 -12.71 8.38
C ALA A 215 7.34 -13.99 9.24
N ARG A 216 7.77 -13.91 10.51
CA ARG A 216 7.62 -15.02 11.47
C ARG A 216 6.15 -15.35 11.79
N LEU A 217 5.29 -14.33 11.90
CA LEU A 217 3.85 -14.55 12.02
C LEU A 217 3.30 -15.27 10.78
N LEU A 218 3.67 -14.83 9.58
CA LEU A 218 3.28 -15.47 8.30
C LEU A 218 3.67 -16.95 8.25
N ALA A 219 4.90 -17.30 8.63
CA ALA A 219 5.34 -18.68 8.73
C ALA A 219 4.48 -19.49 9.71
N GLY A 220 4.12 -18.91 10.87
CA GLY A 220 3.18 -19.51 11.82
C GLY A 220 1.78 -19.74 11.24
N LEU A 221 1.36 -18.89 10.30
CA LEU A 221 0.09 -18.99 9.57
C LEU A 221 0.16 -19.88 8.31
N GLY A 222 1.32 -20.51 8.02
CA GLY A 222 1.52 -21.43 6.91
C GLY A 222 1.92 -20.76 5.59
N ASP A 223 2.37 -19.51 5.61
CA ASP A 223 2.98 -18.82 4.47
C ASP A 223 4.46 -18.51 4.79
N GLU A 224 5.35 -19.46 4.49
CA GLU A 224 6.79 -19.29 4.70
C GLU A 224 7.35 -18.30 3.67
N PHE A 225 7.80 -17.15 4.17
CA PHE A 225 8.39 -16.10 3.37
C PHE A 225 9.63 -15.53 4.06
N ASP A 226 10.78 -15.57 3.37
CA ASP A 226 11.99 -14.89 3.81
C ASP A 226 12.03 -13.46 3.24
N PRO A 227 11.97 -12.40 4.08
CA PRO A 227 12.10 -11.03 3.63
C PRO A 227 13.51 -10.66 3.16
N GLY A 228 14.49 -11.56 3.24
CA GLY A 228 15.87 -11.33 2.85
C GLY A 228 16.60 -10.30 3.71
N LEU A 229 16.14 -10.10 4.96
CA LEU A 229 16.72 -9.15 5.92
C LEU A 229 17.65 -9.85 6.93
N GLY A 230 17.65 -11.18 6.98
CA GLY A 230 18.47 -12.00 7.85
C GLY A 230 18.24 -11.72 9.34
N ASP A 231 19.22 -12.11 10.17
CA ASP A 231 19.15 -11.96 11.64
C ASP A 231 19.50 -10.54 12.15
N LEU A 232 19.87 -9.62 11.25
CA LEU A 232 20.28 -8.26 11.60
C LEU A 232 19.18 -7.47 12.34
N PHE A 233 17.92 -7.83 12.11
CA PHE A 233 16.74 -7.18 12.68
C PHE A 233 16.01 -8.05 13.71
N GLY A 234 16.60 -9.15 14.11
CA GLY A 234 16.05 -10.04 15.12
C GLY A 234 16.08 -9.44 16.53
N ARG A 235 15.24 -9.98 17.43
CA ARG A 235 15.32 -9.65 18.86
C ARG A 235 16.68 -10.06 19.42
N GLY A 236 17.37 -9.12 20.08
CA GLY A 236 18.70 -9.36 20.65
C GLY A 236 19.84 -9.29 19.62
N ALA A 237 19.56 -8.90 18.39
CA ALA A 237 20.61 -8.65 17.40
C ALA A 237 21.56 -7.55 17.91
N THR A 238 22.85 -7.78 17.76
CA THR A 238 23.86 -6.76 18.08
C THR A 238 23.76 -5.63 17.05
N PRO A 239 23.62 -4.36 17.49
CA PRO A 239 23.64 -3.23 16.58
C PRO A 239 24.92 -3.19 15.75
N GLN A 240 24.79 -2.94 14.46
CA GLN A 240 25.89 -2.83 13.51
C GLN A 240 26.05 -1.38 13.05
N GLU A 241 27.15 -1.09 12.37
CA GLU A 241 27.31 0.15 11.62
C GLU A 241 26.33 0.22 10.45
N ALA A 242 25.91 1.42 10.07
CA ALA A 242 24.88 1.64 9.05
C ALA A 242 25.16 0.91 7.72
N GLY A 243 26.44 0.84 7.30
CA GLY A 243 26.85 0.17 6.06
C GLY A 243 26.72 -1.36 6.07
N ALA A 244 26.52 -1.99 7.24
CA ALA A 244 26.30 -3.43 7.34
C ALA A 244 24.84 -3.84 7.14
N TYR A 245 23.91 -2.88 7.11
CA TYR A 245 22.50 -3.14 6.91
C TYR A 245 22.12 -3.05 5.41
N PRO A 246 21.04 -3.74 4.99
CA PRO A 246 20.45 -3.55 3.66
C PRO A 246 20.05 -2.08 3.42
N SER A 247 19.98 -1.69 2.13
CA SER A 247 19.51 -0.35 1.77
C SER A 247 18.08 -0.09 2.24
N ARG A 248 17.72 1.19 2.40
CA ARG A 248 16.34 1.61 2.71
C ARG A 248 15.33 1.02 1.74
N GLU A 249 15.65 1.02 0.45
CA GLU A 249 14.78 0.50 -0.62
C GLU A 249 14.50 -0.98 -0.42
N LYS A 250 15.53 -1.78 -0.12
CA LYS A 250 15.40 -3.21 0.14
C LYS A 250 14.54 -3.50 1.38
N ILE A 251 14.76 -2.75 2.47
CA ILE A 251 13.94 -2.89 3.70
C ILE A 251 12.49 -2.51 3.42
N SER A 252 12.25 -1.43 2.67
CA SER A 252 10.90 -0.97 2.32
C SER A 252 10.19 -1.95 1.37
N GLU A 253 10.89 -2.56 0.43
CA GLU A 253 10.35 -3.57 -0.46
C GLU A 253 9.96 -4.84 0.32
N ALA A 254 10.85 -5.33 1.18
CA ALA A 254 10.59 -6.47 2.05
C ALA A 254 9.37 -6.21 2.96
N SER A 255 9.29 -5.03 3.59
CA SER A 255 8.17 -4.66 4.44
C SER A 255 6.84 -4.64 3.68
N ARG A 256 6.81 -4.08 2.47
CA ARG A 256 5.60 -4.06 1.63
C ARG A 256 5.16 -5.47 1.24
N GLU A 257 6.10 -6.33 0.84
CA GLU A 257 5.75 -7.70 0.45
C GLU A 257 5.25 -8.53 1.63
N VAL A 258 5.88 -8.41 2.80
CA VAL A 258 5.39 -9.03 4.04
C VAL A 258 3.99 -8.56 4.39
N SER A 259 3.72 -7.24 4.32
CA SER A 259 2.40 -6.69 4.57
C SER A 259 1.36 -7.22 3.59
N ARG A 260 1.68 -7.24 2.29
CA ARG A 260 0.79 -7.78 1.26
C ARG A 260 0.37 -9.22 1.55
N ARG A 261 1.34 -10.09 1.87
CA ARG A 261 1.10 -11.50 2.22
C ARG A 261 0.27 -11.62 3.50
N LEU A 262 0.61 -10.82 4.53
CA LEU A 262 -0.11 -10.84 5.80
C LEU A 262 -1.60 -10.51 5.60
N PHE A 263 -1.94 -9.45 4.86
CA PHE A 263 -3.33 -9.10 4.60
C PHE A 263 -4.08 -10.18 3.79
N ALA A 264 -3.43 -10.77 2.79
CA ALA A 264 -4.01 -11.88 2.04
C ALA A 264 -4.28 -13.10 2.95
N ARG A 265 -3.32 -13.42 3.84
CA ARG A 265 -3.48 -14.54 4.77
C ARG A 265 -4.55 -14.28 5.82
N LEU A 266 -4.59 -13.07 6.40
CA LEU A 266 -5.64 -12.65 7.35
C LEU A 266 -7.04 -12.77 6.74
N ALA A 267 -7.22 -12.39 5.48
CA ALA A 267 -8.50 -12.49 4.78
C ALA A 267 -8.95 -13.96 4.53
N ALA A 268 -8.03 -14.90 4.55
CA ALA A 268 -8.31 -16.33 4.36
C ALA A 268 -8.61 -17.10 5.66
N LEU A 269 -8.42 -16.49 6.85
CA LEU A 269 -8.62 -17.16 8.12
C LEU A 269 -10.10 -17.36 8.47
N THR A 270 -10.37 -18.48 9.14
CA THR A 270 -11.67 -18.87 9.71
C THR A 270 -11.59 -18.89 11.24
N ASP A 271 -12.74 -19.01 11.93
CA ASP A 271 -12.77 -19.19 13.39
C ASP A 271 -12.02 -20.44 13.84
N ALA A 272 -12.10 -21.51 13.05
CA ALA A 272 -11.36 -22.74 13.32
C ALA A 272 -9.84 -22.48 13.30
N ASP A 273 -9.35 -21.73 12.30
CA ASP A 273 -7.93 -21.35 12.22
C ASP A 273 -7.49 -20.50 13.41
N LEU A 274 -8.32 -19.54 13.84
CA LEU A 274 -8.00 -18.65 14.96
C LEU A 274 -7.88 -19.40 16.29
N SER A 275 -8.57 -20.51 16.41
CA SER A 275 -8.57 -21.37 17.62
C SER A 275 -7.41 -22.37 17.65
N LEU A 276 -6.68 -22.55 16.54
CA LEU A 276 -5.53 -23.45 16.49
C LEU A 276 -4.41 -23.01 17.44
N PRO A 277 -3.60 -23.94 17.98
CA PRO A 277 -2.42 -23.59 18.73
C PRO A 277 -1.46 -22.70 17.94
N ALA A 278 -1.01 -21.62 18.56
CA ALA A 278 0.00 -20.73 17.99
C ALA A 278 1.33 -21.46 17.77
N LYS A 279 2.04 -21.12 16.68
CA LYS A 279 3.31 -21.74 16.29
C LYS A 279 4.47 -20.73 16.36
N GLY A 280 5.68 -21.26 16.57
CA GLY A 280 6.91 -20.47 16.61
C GLY A 280 7.13 -19.71 17.94
N PRO A 281 8.20 -18.90 18.01
CA PRO A 281 8.58 -18.14 19.20
C PRO A 281 7.51 -17.11 19.57
N ARG A 282 7.02 -17.16 20.81
CA ARG A 282 5.98 -16.27 21.34
C ARG A 282 6.05 -16.16 22.87
N PRO A 283 5.42 -15.14 23.49
CA PRO A 283 5.22 -15.11 24.93
C PRO A 283 4.38 -16.29 25.41
N HIS A 284 4.61 -16.74 26.64
CA HIS A 284 3.94 -17.90 27.22
C HIS A 284 2.41 -17.73 27.35
N PHE A 285 1.92 -16.50 27.44
CA PHE A 285 0.48 -16.18 27.54
C PHE A 285 -0.25 -16.19 26.18
N VAL A 286 0.48 -16.27 25.06
CA VAL A 286 -0.09 -16.39 23.72
C VAL A 286 -0.24 -17.87 23.39
N GLN A 287 -1.44 -18.38 23.33
CA GLN A 287 -1.75 -19.79 23.17
C GLN A 287 -2.29 -20.13 21.78
N THR A 288 -3.12 -19.25 21.22
CA THR A 288 -3.83 -19.50 19.95
C THR A 288 -3.31 -18.62 18.80
N VAL A 289 -3.62 -18.99 17.58
CA VAL A 289 -3.34 -18.19 16.37
C VAL A 289 -3.97 -16.81 16.48
N GLY A 290 -5.23 -16.72 16.94
CA GLY A 290 -5.91 -15.43 17.13
C GLY A 290 -5.17 -14.52 18.11
N GLU A 291 -4.73 -15.05 19.25
CA GLU A 291 -3.94 -14.32 20.24
C GLU A 291 -2.57 -13.94 19.68
N GLN A 292 -1.95 -14.79 18.86
CA GLN A 292 -0.66 -14.48 18.23
C GLN A 292 -0.80 -13.30 17.25
N ILE A 293 -1.86 -13.27 16.44
CA ILE A 293 -2.15 -12.16 15.53
C ILE A 293 -2.36 -10.87 16.32
N ALA A 294 -3.17 -10.91 17.38
CA ALA A 294 -3.44 -9.77 18.24
C ALA A 294 -2.15 -9.25 18.93
N PHE A 295 -1.31 -10.17 19.42
CA PHE A 295 -0.03 -9.80 20.03
C PHE A 295 0.90 -9.12 19.03
N ILE A 296 0.99 -9.59 17.80
CA ILE A 296 1.85 -8.96 16.77
C ILE A 296 1.27 -7.62 16.33
N ALA A 297 -0.05 -7.46 16.26
CA ALA A 297 -0.67 -6.16 16.00
C ALA A 297 -0.31 -5.13 17.09
N LEU A 298 -0.34 -5.53 18.36
CA LEU A 298 0.10 -4.71 19.49
C LEU A 298 1.60 -4.40 19.44
N HIS A 299 2.44 -5.40 19.13
CA HIS A 299 3.89 -5.25 18.97
C HIS A 299 4.23 -4.21 17.88
N ASP A 300 3.53 -4.25 16.75
CA ASP A 300 3.72 -3.28 15.68
C ASP A 300 3.32 -1.87 16.13
N SER A 301 2.20 -1.72 16.84
CA SER A 301 1.76 -0.42 17.39
C SER A 301 2.80 0.16 18.35
N TYR A 302 3.42 -0.69 19.19
CA TYR A 302 4.53 -0.29 20.05
C TYR A 302 5.72 0.24 19.24
N HIS A 303 6.10 -0.44 18.15
CA HIS A 303 7.22 -0.02 17.30
C HIS A 303 6.90 1.23 16.46
N VAL A 304 5.66 1.41 16.02
CA VAL A 304 5.23 2.66 15.38
C VAL A 304 5.34 3.83 16.34
N GLY A 305 5.01 3.63 17.63
CA GLY A 305 5.27 4.61 18.68
C GLY A 305 6.74 4.95 18.83
N GLN A 306 7.64 3.95 18.75
CA GLN A 306 9.08 4.17 18.75
C GLN A 306 9.55 4.95 17.53
N LEU A 307 9.06 4.64 16.32
CA LEU A 307 9.36 5.41 15.11
C LEU A 307 8.97 6.88 15.27
N ALA A 308 7.76 7.15 15.80
CA ALA A 308 7.30 8.50 16.06
C ALA A 308 8.17 9.23 17.12
N TYR A 309 8.63 8.52 18.14
CA TYR A 309 9.55 9.04 19.15
C TYR A 309 10.91 9.39 18.54
N VAL A 310 11.53 8.46 17.77
CA VAL A 310 12.82 8.72 17.11
C VAL A 310 12.72 9.91 16.18
N ARG A 311 11.64 10.02 15.39
CA ARG A 311 11.38 11.17 14.53
C ARG A 311 11.39 12.50 15.30
N LYS A 312 10.72 12.56 16.47
CA LYS A 312 10.73 13.75 17.32
C LYS A 312 12.12 14.03 17.91
N ALA A 313 12.86 13.01 18.30
CA ALA A 313 14.23 13.13 18.80
C ALA A 313 15.21 13.66 17.73
N LEU A 314 14.90 13.47 16.43
CA LEU A 314 15.60 14.05 15.29
C LEU A 314 15.19 15.51 15.00
N GLY A 315 14.30 16.11 15.79
CA GLY A 315 13.85 17.49 15.64
C GLY A 315 12.70 17.68 14.63
N LEU A 316 12.10 16.61 14.13
CA LEU A 316 11.02 16.67 13.15
C LEU A 316 9.63 16.73 13.82
N ALA A 317 8.66 17.34 13.14
CA ALA A 317 7.28 17.44 13.64
C ALA A 317 6.67 16.03 13.82
N GLY A 318 5.77 15.89 14.80
CA GLY A 318 5.00 14.65 15.00
C GLY A 318 4.13 14.30 13.78
N VAL A 319 3.72 13.03 13.69
CA VAL A 319 2.86 12.52 12.59
C VAL A 319 1.41 12.31 13.02
N VAL A 320 1.15 12.34 14.32
CA VAL A 320 -0.17 12.24 14.95
C VAL A 320 -0.29 13.42 15.93
N GLY A 321 -1.36 14.19 15.82
CA GLY A 321 -1.63 15.36 16.67
C GLY A 321 -1.72 16.63 15.88
#